data_a3642953728e4c9b26a65b011ca12621
#
_entry.id   a3642953728e4c9b26a65b011ca12621
#
_cell.length_a   1.000
_cell.length_b   1.000
_cell.length_c   1.000
_cell.angle_alpha   90.00
_cell.angle_beta   90.00
_cell.angle_gamma   90.00
#
_symmetry.space_group_name_H-M   'P 1'
#
loop_
_entity.id
_entity.type
_entity.pdbx_description
1 polymer ?
#
loop_
_entity_poly.entity_id
_entity_poly.type
_entity_poly.pdbx_seq_one_letter_code
_entity_poly.pdbx_strand_id
1 'polypeptide(L)'
;MTTTSKPVRPSAARPIGRAHRGVVAGPWMAARAARAFSLFEMVVVIGLIGLLAALALPSLKMGKGNQMNAATRQLLDDLALARLRAINNRSQVYVVFFPKVQSYLGIPASGAVFDFFTTNQAANHLLGSQMAAYAIYAKRSLGDQPGQPTSRYMSEWKTLPDGIFIGNSTVALSAFFNTNVFCNIQNLCPRPLELIPFPDTTPGNPLLQLPYIVFNEQGRIAPAAGQVLDILIPLATGSLLGARTPTGEFQVTDIDDLETPRFNSVNNSNVVAISLQTGRARVKRQELP
;
A
#
# COMPACT_ATOMS: atom_id res chain seq x y z
N MET A 1 12.52 -64.71 -7.19
CA MET A 1 13.10 -64.80 -8.53
C MET A 1 14.03 -63.59 -8.70
N THR A 2 15.21 -63.59 -8.22
CA THR A 2 16.51 -64.18 -8.71
C THR A 2 16.79 -63.84 -10.16
N THR A 3 17.74 -62.96 -10.40
CA THR A 3 18.92 -63.08 -11.23
C THR A 3 19.62 -61.72 -11.32
N THR A 4 20.66 -61.53 -10.69
CA THR A 4 22.09 -61.91 -10.83
C THR A 4 22.69 -61.57 -12.18
N SER A 5 23.78 -60.87 -12.07
CA SER A 5 25.09 -61.00 -12.72
C SER A 5 25.50 -59.85 -13.61
N LYS A 6 26.67 -59.42 -13.73
CA LYS A 6 28.03 -59.70 -13.24
C LYS A 6 28.98 -58.73 -13.94
N PRO A 7 30.13 -58.42 -13.42
CA PRO A 7 31.02 -57.39 -13.94
C PRO A 7 32.05 -58.00 -14.93
N VAL A 8 32.61 -57.14 -15.77
CA VAL A 8 33.78 -57.50 -16.56
C VAL A 8 34.92 -56.53 -16.33
N ARG A 9 36.02 -57.09 -15.99
CA ARG A 9 37.37 -56.54 -15.76
C ARG A 9 38.24 -56.65 -17.02
N PRO A 10 39.49 -56.27 -16.96
CA PRO A 10 40.20 -55.26 -17.73
C PRO A 10 41.22 -55.86 -18.67
N SER A 11 41.85 -55.09 -19.45
CA SER A 11 43.18 -55.54 -20.02
C SER A 11 44.09 -54.36 -20.28
N ALA A 12 45.22 -54.56 -19.80
CA ALA A 12 46.44 -53.78 -19.86
C ALA A 12 47.14 -53.80 -21.25
N ALA A 13 47.91 -52.77 -21.51
CA ALA A 13 49.35 -52.94 -21.90
C ALA A 13 49.92 -51.60 -22.38
N ARG A 14 51.09 -51.28 -21.86
CA ARG A 14 52.07 -50.29 -22.32
C ARG A 14 52.71 -50.75 -23.68
N PRO A 15 53.45 -49.88 -24.45
CA PRO A 15 54.76 -49.38 -24.01
C PRO A 15 55.15 -47.96 -24.47
N ILE A 16 56.03 -47.38 -23.71
CA ILE A 16 57.31 -46.69 -23.90
C ILE A 16 57.64 -46.24 -25.33
N GLY A 17 57.69 -44.95 -25.51
CA GLY A 17 58.38 -44.29 -26.61
C GLY A 17 59.00 -42.99 -26.13
N ARG A 18 60.31 -43.04 -26.01
CA ARG A 18 61.22 -41.95 -25.66
C ARG A 18 61.49 -41.16 -26.94
N ALA A 19 61.38 -39.84 -26.97
CA ALA A 19 62.38 -38.98 -27.59
C ALA A 19 61.99 -37.55 -27.79
N HIS A 20 62.89 -36.75 -27.51
CA HIS A 20 63.27 -35.45 -28.05
C HIS A 20 62.61 -34.14 -27.50
N ARG A 21 63.57 -33.48 -26.86
CA ARG A 21 63.56 -32.04 -26.53
C ARG A 21 63.21 -31.22 -27.76
N GLY A 22 62.18 -30.45 -27.60
CA GLY A 22 61.88 -29.23 -28.35
C GLY A 22 61.57 -28.12 -27.34
N VAL A 23 62.55 -27.31 -27.02
CA VAL A 23 62.37 -26.08 -26.30
C VAL A 23 61.71 -25.13 -27.28
N VAL A 24 60.40 -25.07 -27.21
CA VAL A 24 59.63 -23.98 -27.85
C VAL A 24 59.54 -22.86 -26.84
N ALA A 25 60.33 -21.81 -27.10
CA ALA A 25 60.20 -20.55 -26.41
C ALA A 25 58.74 -20.05 -26.59
N GLY A 26 57.94 -20.16 -25.53
CA GLY A 26 56.57 -19.57 -25.49
C GLY A 26 56.70 -18.06 -25.63
N PRO A 27 55.71 -17.43 -26.32
CA PRO A 27 55.67 -15.98 -26.44
C PRO A 27 55.54 -15.37 -25.04
N TRP A 28 56.44 -14.51 -24.76
CA TRP A 28 56.42 -13.69 -23.56
C TRP A 28 55.08 -12.99 -23.49
N MET A 29 54.23 -13.42 -22.57
CA MET A 29 53.08 -12.63 -22.18
C MET A 29 53.59 -11.31 -21.63
N ALA A 30 53.55 -10.30 -22.47
CA ALA A 30 53.76 -8.93 -22.04
C ALA A 30 52.78 -8.67 -20.90
N ALA A 31 53.29 -8.70 -19.69
CA ALA A 31 52.53 -8.27 -18.53
C ALA A 31 52.07 -6.83 -18.83
N ARG A 32 50.80 -6.67 -19.14
CA ARG A 32 50.18 -5.34 -19.21
C ARG A 32 50.44 -4.70 -17.85
N ALA A 33 51.34 -3.74 -17.83
CA ALA A 33 51.60 -2.93 -16.66
C ALA A 33 50.25 -2.34 -16.23
N ALA A 34 49.69 -2.86 -15.15
CA ALA A 34 48.53 -2.26 -14.52
C ALA A 34 48.93 -0.82 -14.16
N ARG A 35 48.40 0.14 -14.89
CA ARG A 35 48.60 1.55 -14.56
C ARG A 35 48.06 1.76 -13.16
N ALA A 36 48.92 1.93 -12.18
CA ALA A 36 48.52 2.30 -10.85
C ALA A 36 47.94 3.73 -10.93
N PHE A 37 46.76 3.94 -10.35
CA PHE A 37 46.14 5.26 -10.26
C PHE A 37 47.06 6.22 -9.52
N SER A 38 47.23 7.42 -10.06
CA SER A 38 47.98 8.45 -9.37
C SER A 38 47.18 8.99 -8.17
N LEU A 39 47.84 9.36 -7.11
CA LEU A 39 47.20 9.97 -5.93
C LEU A 39 46.38 11.20 -6.32
N PHE A 40 46.86 11.98 -7.29
CA PHE A 40 46.14 13.15 -7.82
C PHE A 40 44.82 12.75 -8.51
N GLU A 41 44.82 11.67 -9.30
CA GLU A 41 43.61 11.18 -9.98
C GLU A 41 42.53 10.73 -8.97
N MET A 42 42.93 10.07 -7.88
CA MET A 42 42.03 9.70 -6.79
C MET A 42 41.46 10.93 -6.10
N VAL A 43 42.25 11.96 -5.84
CA VAL A 43 41.74 13.22 -5.22
C VAL A 43 40.75 13.92 -6.15
N VAL A 44 41.02 13.95 -7.45
CA VAL A 44 40.10 14.56 -8.44
C VAL A 44 38.79 13.76 -8.51
N VAL A 45 38.87 12.43 -8.52
CA VAL A 45 37.67 11.57 -8.57
C VAL A 45 36.80 11.76 -7.30
N ILE A 46 37.42 11.76 -6.11
CA ILE A 46 36.70 11.98 -4.85
C ILE A 46 36.10 13.39 -4.82
N GLY A 47 36.82 14.42 -5.28
CA GLY A 47 36.33 15.78 -5.42
C GLY A 47 35.12 15.88 -6.35
N LEU A 48 35.16 15.18 -7.50
CA LEU A 48 34.06 15.13 -8.46
C LEU A 48 32.84 14.40 -7.88
N ILE A 49 33.06 13.26 -7.21
CA ILE A 49 31.97 12.52 -6.54
C ILE A 49 31.34 13.38 -5.44
N GLY A 50 32.15 14.07 -4.64
CA GLY A 50 31.68 15.01 -3.60
C GLY A 50 30.84 16.14 -4.19
N LEU A 51 31.28 16.73 -5.30
CA LEU A 51 30.53 17.77 -6.01
C LEU A 51 29.19 17.25 -6.55
N LEU A 52 29.19 16.09 -7.19
CA LEU A 52 27.96 15.45 -7.71
C LEU A 52 27.00 15.08 -6.56
N ALA A 53 27.52 14.55 -5.46
CA ALA A 53 26.73 14.26 -4.27
C ALA A 53 26.08 15.52 -3.68
N ALA A 54 26.84 16.63 -3.60
CA ALA A 54 26.32 17.91 -3.11
C ALA A 54 25.16 18.45 -3.96
N LEU A 55 25.18 18.23 -5.27
CA LEU A 55 24.10 18.62 -6.19
C LEU A 55 22.91 17.66 -6.12
N ALA A 56 23.12 16.37 -5.85
CA ALA A 56 22.07 15.35 -5.79
C ALA A 56 21.28 15.38 -4.46
N LEU A 57 21.92 15.70 -3.33
CA LEU A 57 21.30 15.71 -2.00
C LEU A 57 20.06 16.62 -1.86
N PRO A 58 20.00 17.83 -2.44
CA PRO A 58 18.80 18.67 -2.36
C PRO A 58 17.60 18.06 -3.07
N SER A 59 17.78 17.34 -4.19
CA SER A 59 16.69 16.75 -4.97
C SER A 59 15.97 15.61 -4.22
N LEU A 60 16.67 14.90 -3.34
CA LEU A 60 16.10 13.84 -2.51
C LEU A 60 15.17 14.39 -1.41
N LYS A 61 15.40 15.61 -0.94
CA LYS A 61 14.55 16.25 0.08
C LYS A 61 13.24 16.81 -0.48
N MET A 62 13.15 17.09 -1.77
CA MET A 62 11.94 17.65 -2.41
C MET A 62 10.81 16.61 -2.60
N GLY A 63 11.07 15.32 -2.39
CA GLY A 63 10.10 14.25 -2.67
C GLY A 63 8.84 14.26 -1.80
N LYS A 64 8.96 14.58 -0.50
CA LYS A 64 7.83 14.44 0.45
C LYS A 64 6.67 15.41 0.17
N GLY A 65 6.96 16.65 -0.18
CA GLY A 65 5.91 17.63 -0.54
C GLY A 65 5.18 17.27 -1.83
N ASN A 66 5.89 16.71 -2.81
CA ASN A 66 5.29 16.26 -4.05
C ASN A 66 4.41 15.02 -3.83
N GLN A 67 4.83 14.10 -2.96
CA GLN A 67 4.03 12.91 -2.60
C GLN A 67 2.72 13.29 -1.90
N MET A 68 2.74 14.24 -0.97
CA MET A 68 1.54 14.74 -0.31
C MET A 68 0.58 15.40 -1.31
N ASN A 69 1.08 16.21 -2.24
CA ASN A 69 0.26 16.81 -3.28
C ASN A 69 -0.32 15.73 -4.23
N ALA A 70 0.47 14.73 -4.59
CA ALA A 70 0.02 13.61 -5.41
C ALA A 70 -1.07 12.80 -4.71
N ALA A 71 -0.87 12.44 -3.45
CA ALA A 71 -1.86 11.73 -2.62
C ALA A 71 -3.17 12.52 -2.49
N THR A 72 -3.05 13.81 -2.23
CA THR A 72 -4.21 14.69 -2.10
C THR A 72 -5.01 14.76 -3.40
N ARG A 73 -4.34 14.93 -4.54
CA ARG A 73 -5.00 14.94 -5.87
C ARG A 73 -5.63 13.59 -6.17
N GLN A 74 -4.91 12.49 -5.98
CA GLN A 74 -5.42 11.14 -6.18
C GLN A 74 -6.72 10.92 -5.41
N LEU A 75 -6.74 11.26 -4.11
CA LEU A 75 -7.92 11.08 -3.28
C LEU A 75 -9.08 12.00 -3.72
N LEU A 76 -8.80 13.25 -4.08
CA LEU A 76 -9.82 14.17 -4.60
C LEU A 76 -10.45 13.67 -5.90
N ASP A 77 -9.63 13.20 -6.83
CA ASP A 77 -10.09 12.70 -8.13
C ASP A 77 -10.93 11.42 -7.96
N ASP A 78 -10.52 10.52 -7.07
CA ASP A 78 -11.27 9.30 -6.79
C ASP A 78 -12.58 9.56 -6.04
N LEU A 79 -12.61 10.52 -5.12
CA LEU A 79 -13.85 10.97 -4.49
C LEU A 79 -14.82 11.63 -5.50
N ALA A 80 -14.27 12.45 -6.40
CA ALA A 80 -15.07 13.04 -7.48
C ALA A 80 -15.60 11.96 -8.45
N LEU A 81 -14.78 10.96 -8.78
CA LEU A 81 -15.18 9.82 -9.59
C LEU A 81 -16.30 9.00 -8.91
N ALA A 82 -16.16 8.69 -7.62
CA ALA A 82 -17.19 7.98 -6.85
C ALA A 82 -18.51 8.75 -6.84
N ARG A 83 -18.45 10.08 -6.63
CA ARG A 83 -19.61 10.97 -6.69
C ARG A 83 -20.28 10.94 -8.07
N LEU A 84 -19.51 11.06 -9.16
CA LEU A 84 -20.03 11.00 -10.54
C LEU A 84 -20.66 9.65 -10.84
N ARG A 85 -20.06 8.56 -10.39
CA ARG A 85 -20.64 7.22 -10.54
C ARG A 85 -21.95 7.06 -9.80
N ALA A 86 -22.09 7.64 -8.60
CA ALA A 86 -23.35 7.64 -7.86
C ALA A 86 -24.48 8.36 -8.63
N ILE A 87 -24.18 9.50 -9.22
CA ILE A 87 -25.13 10.27 -10.03
C ILE A 87 -25.49 9.50 -11.31
N ASN A 88 -24.49 9.01 -12.04
CA ASN A 88 -24.71 8.34 -13.33
C ASN A 88 -25.44 7.01 -13.16
N ASN A 89 -25.13 6.25 -12.15
CA ASN A 89 -25.74 4.96 -11.87
C ASN A 89 -27.06 5.08 -11.13
N ARG A 90 -27.45 6.30 -10.68
CA ARG A 90 -28.61 6.53 -9.83
C ARG A 90 -28.66 5.55 -8.65
N SER A 91 -27.52 5.31 -8.04
CA SER A 91 -27.35 4.36 -6.94
C SER A 91 -26.31 4.85 -5.95
N GLN A 92 -26.38 4.32 -4.74
CA GLN A 92 -25.38 4.64 -3.73
C GLN A 92 -24.03 4.04 -4.08
N VAL A 93 -22.98 4.88 -4.01
CA VAL A 93 -21.58 4.47 -4.21
C VAL A 93 -20.79 4.75 -2.94
N TYR A 94 -20.06 3.77 -2.50
CA TYR A 94 -19.27 3.77 -1.28
C TYR A 94 -17.79 3.93 -1.63
N VAL A 95 -17.10 4.79 -0.93
CA VAL A 95 -15.64 4.81 -0.88
C VAL A 95 -15.26 4.16 0.45
N VAL A 96 -14.72 2.97 0.38
CA VAL A 96 -14.34 2.16 1.55
C VAL A 96 -12.86 2.30 1.82
N PHE A 97 -12.48 2.38 3.09
CA PHE A 97 -11.11 2.52 3.54
C PHE A 97 -10.68 1.28 4.31
N PHE A 98 -9.40 0.96 4.25
CA PHE A 98 -8.85 -0.17 4.98
C PHE A 98 -8.19 0.32 6.27
N PRO A 99 -8.83 0.11 7.43
CA PRO A 99 -8.35 0.59 8.73
C PRO A 99 -7.36 -0.39 9.35
N LYS A 100 -6.94 -0.15 10.59
CA LYS A 100 -6.22 -1.11 11.43
C LYS A 100 -7.05 -2.35 11.68
N VAL A 101 -6.45 -3.52 11.53
CA VAL A 101 -7.21 -4.79 11.53
C VAL A 101 -7.58 -5.28 12.92
N GLN A 102 -6.74 -5.09 13.92
CA GLN A 102 -7.02 -5.53 15.28
C GLN A 102 -7.80 -4.47 16.07
N SER A 103 -7.28 -3.25 16.14
CA SER A 103 -7.89 -2.21 16.98
C SER A 103 -9.18 -1.64 16.41
N TYR A 104 -9.38 -1.67 15.08
CA TYR A 104 -10.61 -1.16 14.47
C TYR A 104 -11.57 -2.29 14.07
N LEU A 105 -11.10 -3.27 13.28
CA LEU A 105 -11.97 -4.37 12.81
C LEU A 105 -12.18 -5.45 13.88
N GLY A 106 -11.38 -5.45 14.95
CA GLY A 106 -11.47 -6.42 16.02
C GLY A 106 -11.14 -7.86 15.58
N ILE A 107 -10.30 -8.01 14.53
CA ILE A 107 -9.91 -9.34 14.03
C ILE A 107 -9.04 -10.02 15.12
N PRO A 108 -9.49 -11.14 15.67
CA PRO A 108 -8.73 -11.86 16.69
C PRO A 108 -7.49 -12.52 16.09
N ALA A 109 -6.56 -12.94 16.95
CA ALA A 109 -5.32 -13.62 16.55
C ALA A 109 -5.53 -15.06 16.03
N SER A 110 -6.78 -15.53 15.90
CA SER A 110 -7.14 -16.84 15.38
C SER A 110 -8.60 -16.84 14.92
N GLY A 111 -8.95 -17.76 14.03
CA GLY A 111 -10.32 -17.93 13.53
C GLY A 111 -10.45 -17.69 12.03
N ALA A 112 -11.64 -17.91 11.47
CA ALA A 112 -11.86 -17.96 10.05
C ALA A 112 -11.43 -16.68 9.29
N VAL A 113 -11.61 -15.50 9.88
CA VAL A 113 -11.18 -14.23 9.26
C VAL A 113 -9.67 -14.08 9.34
N PHE A 114 -9.05 -14.47 10.46
CA PHE A 114 -7.59 -14.49 10.59
C PHE A 114 -6.97 -15.43 9.55
N ASP A 115 -7.48 -16.66 9.46
CA ASP A 115 -7.01 -17.67 8.51
C ASP A 115 -7.19 -17.21 7.06
N PHE A 116 -8.26 -16.47 6.77
CA PHE A 116 -8.47 -15.86 5.46
C PHE A 116 -7.35 -14.87 5.11
N PHE A 117 -6.96 -13.98 6.02
CA PHE A 117 -5.86 -13.04 5.77
C PHE A 117 -4.49 -13.71 5.62
N THR A 118 -4.29 -14.87 6.23
CA THR A 118 -3.03 -15.63 6.08
C THR A 118 -2.97 -16.46 4.81
N THR A 119 -4.11 -16.92 4.29
CA THR A 119 -4.17 -17.79 3.12
C THR A 119 -4.46 -17.05 1.82
N ASN A 120 -5.18 -15.94 1.87
CA ASN A 120 -5.51 -15.14 0.70
C ASN A 120 -4.42 -14.09 0.44
N GLN A 121 -3.67 -14.26 -0.64
CA GLN A 121 -2.56 -13.37 -1.00
C GLN A 121 -2.99 -11.92 -1.20
N ALA A 122 -4.15 -11.68 -1.82
CA ALA A 122 -4.65 -10.32 -2.04
C ALA A 122 -5.00 -9.63 -0.72
N ALA A 123 -5.65 -10.35 0.20
CA ALA A 123 -5.96 -9.86 1.53
C ALA A 123 -4.68 -9.62 2.36
N ASN A 124 -3.71 -10.55 2.29
CA ASN A 124 -2.43 -10.41 2.99
C ASN A 124 -1.64 -9.18 2.50
N HIS A 125 -1.60 -8.95 1.18
CA HIS A 125 -0.91 -7.78 0.62
C HIS A 125 -1.51 -6.47 1.14
N LEU A 126 -2.83 -6.40 1.33
CA LEU A 126 -3.50 -5.22 1.87
C LEU A 126 -3.14 -4.95 3.34
N LEU A 127 -2.72 -5.96 4.11
CA LEU A 127 -2.27 -5.74 5.50
C LEU A 127 -1.12 -4.75 5.60
N GLY A 128 -0.26 -4.66 4.58
CA GLY A 128 0.80 -3.66 4.51
C GLY A 128 0.32 -2.24 4.17
N SER A 129 -0.94 -2.09 3.78
CA SER A 129 -1.54 -0.83 3.32
C SER A 129 -2.67 -0.35 4.22
N GLN A 130 -2.72 -0.83 5.47
CA GLN A 130 -3.64 -0.32 6.48
C GLN A 130 -3.49 1.20 6.58
N MET A 131 -4.57 1.92 6.77
CA MET A 131 -4.60 3.39 6.85
C MET A 131 -4.23 4.12 5.54
N ALA A 132 -3.82 3.41 4.49
CA ALA A 132 -3.43 4.01 3.21
C ALA A 132 -4.24 3.48 2.02
N ALA A 133 -4.90 2.32 2.16
CA ALA A 133 -5.69 1.72 1.07
C ALA A 133 -7.17 2.11 1.14
N TYR A 134 -7.76 2.27 -0.04
CA TYR A 134 -9.19 2.52 -0.24
C TYR A 134 -9.67 1.95 -1.58
N ALA A 135 -10.99 1.73 -1.69
CA ALA A 135 -11.61 1.25 -2.92
C ALA A 135 -13.00 1.87 -3.11
N ILE A 136 -13.49 1.86 -4.35
CA ILE A 136 -14.85 2.28 -4.67
C ILE A 136 -15.72 1.04 -4.82
N TYR A 137 -16.82 0.99 -4.06
CA TYR A 137 -17.74 -0.13 -3.99
C TYR A 137 -19.17 0.33 -4.25
N ALA A 138 -19.97 -0.47 -4.91
CA ALA A 138 -21.39 -0.24 -5.12
C ALA A 138 -22.20 -1.46 -4.75
N LYS A 139 -23.30 -1.24 -4.00
CA LYS A 139 -24.25 -2.31 -3.66
C LYS A 139 -25.15 -2.70 -4.82
N ARG A 140 -25.35 -1.79 -5.76
CA ARG A 140 -26.16 -1.99 -6.96
C ARG A 140 -25.37 -1.60 -8.18
N SER A 141 -25.54 -2.34 -9.24
CA SER A 141 -24.93 -2.07 -10.54
C SER A 141 -25.98 -1.60 -11.55
N LEU A 142 -25.52 -0.88 -12.57
CA LEU A 142 -26.38 -0.57 -13.73
C LEU A 142 -26.80 -1.89 -14.41
N GLY A 143 -28.10 -2.04 -14.67
CA GLY A 143 -28.65 -3.23 -15.30
C GLY A 143 -29.06 -4.33 -14.34
N ASP A 144 -28.94 -4.14 -13.03
CA ASP A 144 -29.45 -5.09 -12.05
C ASP A 144 -30.97 -5.25 -12.17
N GLN A 145 -31.44 -6.48 -12.05
CA GLN A 145 -32.87 -6.74 -12.04
C GLN A 145 -33.50 -6.16 -10.76
N PRO A 146 -34.77 -5.64 -10.85
CA PRO A 146 -35.49 -5.18 -9.67
C PRO A 146 -35.56 -6.29 -8.63
N GLY A 147 -35.10 -6.00 -7.41
CA GLY A 147 -35.09 -6.95 -6.30
C GLY A 147 -33.85 -7.86 -6.22
N GLN A 148 -32.96 -7.85 -7.19
CA GLN A 148 -31.69 -8.61 -7.18
C GLN A 148 -30.49 -7.68 -7.38
N PRO A 149 -30.10 -6.90 -6.36
CA PRO A 149 -28.95 -6.04 -6.46
C PRO A 149 -27.66 -6.87 -6.49
N THR A 150 -26.78 -6.57 -7.45
CA THR A 150 -25.47 -7.19 -7.54
C THR A 150 -24.40 -6.21 -7.05
N SER A 151 -23.85 -6.51 -5.89
CA SER A 151 -22.77 -5.71 -5.33
C SER A 151 -21.45 -5.98 -6.06
N ARG A 152 -20.66 -4.91 -6.27
CA ARG A 152 -19.33 -5.06 -6.87
C ARG A 152 -18.38 -3.92 -6.49
N TYR A 153 -17.11 -4.22 -6.50
CA TYR A 153 -16.07 -3.20 -6.51
C TYR A 153 -16.00 -2.53 -7.89
N MET A 154 -16.04 -1.22 -7.90
CA MET A 154 -15.93 -0.40 -9.11
C MET A 154 -14.50 0.04 -9.39
N SER A 155 -13.60 -0.16 -8.44
CA SER A 155 -12.16 0.00 -8.59
C SER A 155 -11.45 -1.13 -7.84
N GLU A 156 -10.23 -1.43 -8.26
CA GLU A 156 -9.31 -2.17 -7.41
C GLU A 156 -8.98 -1.37 -6.16
N TRP A 157 -8.42 -2.04 -5.15
CA TRP A 157 -7.87 -1.37 -3.98
C TRP A 157 -6.68 -0.50 -4.41
N LYS A 158 -6.79 0.79 -4.15
CA LYS A 158 -5.77 1.78 -4.41
C LYS A 158 -5.08 2.14 -3.12
N THR A 159 -3.77 2.36 -3.20
CA THR A 159 -2.98 2.85 -2.07
C THR A 159 -2.56 4.29 -2.31
N LEU A 160 -2.49 5.07 -1.25
CA LEU A 160 -1.86 6.38 -1.29
C LEU A 160 -0.36 6.21 -1.59
N PRO A 161 0.30 7.22 -2.17
CA PRO A 161 1.75 7.19 -2.39
C PRO A 161 2.53 6.88 -1.12
N ASP A 162 3.67 6.21 -1.27
CA ASP A 162 4.53 5.81 -0.15
C ASP A 162 4.83 6.98 0.79
N GLY A 163 4.76 6.70 2.08
CA GLY A 163 4.98 7.71 3.11
C GLY A 163 3.80 8.65 3.36
N ILE A 164 2.65 8.41 2.74
CA ILE A 164 1.40 9.15 2.99
C ILE A 164 0.32 8.18 3.44
N PHE A 165 -0.37 8.53 4.50
CA PHE A 165 -1.48 7.75 5.03
C PHE A 165 -2.55 8.63 5.67
N ILE A 166 -3.69 8.06 5.99
CA ILE A 166 -4.77 8.77 6.69
C ILE A 166 -4.41 8.80 8.18
N GLY A 167 -4.22 10.01 8.71
CA GLY A 167 -3.84 10.19 10.10
C GLY A 167 -4.90 9.70 11.08
N ASN A 168 -4.47 9.08 12.14
CA ASN A 168 -5.32 8.53 13.21
C ASN A 168 -5.05 9.20 14.58
N SER A 169 -4.67 10.46 14.58
CA SER A 169 -4.42 11.17 15.84
C SER A 169 -5.71 11.31 16.65
N THR A 170 -5.60 11.13 17.97
CA THR A 170 -6.71 11.24 18.95
C THR A 170 -7.24 12.66 19.15
N VAL A 171 -6.66 13.66 18.50
CA VAL A 171 -7.12 15.05 18.56
C VAL A 171 -8.27 15.27 17.56
N ALA A 172 -9.24 16.05 17.93
CA ALA A 172 -10.60 16.16 17.34
C ALA A 172 -10.75 16.27 15.81
N LEU A 173 -9.69 16.58 15.05
CA LEU A 173 -9.71 16.66 13.58
C LEU A 173 -9.16 15.39 12.89
N SER A 174 -8.42 14.58 13.60
CA SER A 174 -7.66 13.46 13.04
C SER A 174 -8.23 12.08 13.36
N ALA A 175 -9.36 12.06 14.01
CA ALA A 175 -10.03 10.83 14.35
C ALA A 175 -10.92 10.31 13.19
N PHE A 176 -10.44 10.38 11.95
CA PHE A 176 -11.18 9.90 10.79
C PHE A 176 -11.63 8.43 10.95
N PHE A 177 -10.78 7.59 11.53
CA PHE A 177 -11.14 6.21 11.84
C PHE A 177 -11.76 6.02 13.23
N ASN A 178 -11.60 6.97 14.16
CA ASN A 178 -12.04 6.83 15.54
C ASN A 178 -13.29 7.62 15.92
N THR A 179 -13.76 8.53 15.07
CA THR A 179 -14.93 9.34 15.39
C THR A 179 -16.15 8.95 14.59
N ASN A 180 -17.25 9.26 15.18
CA ASN A 180 -18.65 9.29 14.79
C ASN A 180 -19.00 9.60 13.32
N VAL A 181 -18.00 9.83 12.47
CA VAL A 181 -18.20 10.06 11.04
C VAL A 181 -18.68 8.77 10.37
N PHE A 182 -18.15 7.63 10.79
CA PHE A 182 -18.54 6.33 10.24
C PHE A 182 -19.47 5.56 11.17
N CYS A 183 -19.12 5.44 12.43
CA CYS A 183 -19.93 4.86 13.50
C CYS A 183 -19.29 5.14 14.85
N ASN A 184 -20.04 5.68 15.78
CA ASN A 184 -19.59 5.76 17.16
C ASN A 184 -19.62 4.36 17.77
N ILE A 185 -18.47 3.88 18.28
CA ILE A 185 -18.34 2.63 19.04
C ILE A 185 -19.28 2.62 20.27
N GLN A 186 -19.81 3.78 20.67
CA GLN A 186 -20.73 3.94 21.79
C GLN A 186 -22.22 3.88 21.41
N ASN A 187 -22.64 3.13 20.39
CA ASN A 187 -24.03 2.90 19.99
C ASN A 187 -24.77 4.07 19.30
N LEU A 188 -24.12 5.08 18.83
CA LEU A 188 -24.72 6.21 18.11
C LEU A 188 -24.54 6.13 16.58
N CYS A 189 -24.48 4.94 16.03
CA CYS A 189 -24.61 4.74 14.60
C CYS A 189 -26.08 4.73 14.22
N PRO A 190 -26.57 5.77 13.58
CA PRO A 190 -27.96 5.77 13.11
C PRO A 190 -28.14 4.96 11.83
N ARG A 191 -27.07 4.32 11.32
CA ARG A 191 -27.09 3.42 10.18
C ARG A 191 -26.67 2.03 10.61
N PRO A 192 -27.32 0.99 10.08
CA PRO A 192 -26.80 -0.36 10.23
C PRO A 192 -25.36 -0.38 9.68
N LEU A 193 -24.44 -0.98 10.44
CA LEU A 193 -23.09 -1.23 10.01
C LEU A 193 -23.13 -2.01 8.71
N GLU A 194 -22.57 -1.45 7.65
CA GLU A 194 -22.55 -2.10 6.36
C GLU A 194 -21.46 -3.17 6.35
N LEU A 195 -21.90 -4.40 6.14
CA LEU A 195 -21.00 -5.51 5.89
C LEU A 195 -20.59 -5.49 4.42
N ILE A 196 -19.31 -5.32 4.16
CA ILE A 196 -18.73 -5.22 2.82
C ILE A 196 -17.87 -6.45 2.58
N PRO A 197 -18.06 -7.19 1.47
CA PRO A 197 -17.22 -8.34 1.13
C PRO A 197 -15.78 -7.87 0.89
N PHE A 198 -14.79 -8.58 1.44
CA PHE A 198 -13.39 -8.19 1.40
C PHE A 198 -12.49 -9.34 0.96
N PRO A 199 -11.48 -9.11 0.10
CA PRO A 199 -11.09 -7.85 -0.57
C PRO A 199 -11.93 -7.56 -1.82
N ASP A 200 -12.71 -8.48 -2.28
CA ASP A 200 -13.59 -8.40 -3.45
C ASP A 200 -14.93 -9.12 -3.20
N THR A 201 -15.79 -9.17 -4.20
CA THR A 201 -17.13 -9.78 -4.11
C THR A 201 -17.16 -11.26 -4.42
N THR A 202 -16.04 -11.95 -4.38
CA THR A 202 -15.98 -13.41 -4.62
C THR A 202 -16.78 -14.15 -3.53
N PRO A 203 -17.65 -15.11 -3.89
CA PRO A 203 -18.37 -15.90 -2.92
C PRO A 203 -17.42 -16.63 -1.95
N GLY A 204 -17.70 -16.55 -0.67
CA GLY A 204 -16.85 -17.13 0.38
C GLY A 204 -15.88 -16.14 1.04
N ASN A 205 -15.71 -14.96 0.47
CA ASN A 205 -14.94 -13.91 1.11
C ASN A 205 -15.64 -13.38 2.37
N PRO A 206 -14.90 -13.00 3.43
CA PRO A 206 -15.47 -12.48 4.65
C PRO A 206 -16.17 -11.13 4.41
N LEU A 207 -17.23 -10.92 5.18
CA LEU A 207 -17.90 -9.62 5.25
C LEU A 207 -17.30 -8.84 6.41
N LEU A 208 -16.70 -7.70 6.12
CA LEU A 208 -16.06 -6.83 7.11
C LEU A 208 -16.80 -5.50 7.27
N GLN A 209 -16.81 -4.98 8.48
CA GLN A 209 -17.33 -3.66 8.80
C GLN A 209 -16.29 -2.58 8.47
N LEU A 210 -16.09 -2.30 7.20
CA LEU A 210 -15.11 -1.31 6.76
C LEU A 210 -15.64 0.11 6.91
N PRO A 211 -14.81 1.08 7.33
CA PRO A 211 -15.16 2.48 7.31
C PRO A 211 -15.39 2.95 5.88
N TYR A 212 -16.43 3.76 5.67
CA TYR A 212 -16.82 4.21 4.34
C TYR A 212 -17.41 5.61 4.31
N ILE A 213 -17.35 6.22 3.14
CA ILE A 213 -18.09 7.41 2.76
C ILE A 213 -19.08 6.99 1.69
N VAL A 214 -20.34 7.39 1.80
CA VAL A 214 -21.37 7.04 0.82
C VAL A 214 -21.93 8.26 0.12
N PHE A 215 -21.88 8.23 -1.21
CA PHE A 215 -22.54 9.19 -2.08
C PHE A 215 -23.91 8.65 -2.49
N ASN A 216 -24.93 9.48 -2.35
CA ASN A 216 -26.28 9.15 -2.81
C ASN A 216 -26.44 9.44 -4.32
N GLU A 217 -27.62 9.13 -4.85
CA GLU A 217 -27.98 9.32 -6.26
C GLU A 217 -27.88 10.77 -6.74
N GLN A 218 -27.97 11.75 -5.83
CA GLN A 218 -27.80 13.18 -6.13
C GLN A 218 -26.33 13.61 -6.01
N GLY A 219 -25.42 12.70 -5.68
CA GLY A 219 -24.00 12.99 -5.47
C GLY A 219 -23.74 13.78 -4.17
N ARG A 220 -24.67 13.76 -3.22
CA ARG A 220 -24.47 14.29 -1.88
C ARG A 220 -23.98 13.17 -0.96
N ILE A 221 -23.32 13.55 0.11
CA ILE A 221 -23.04 12.57 1.16
C ILE A 221 -24.37 12.24 1.82
N ALA A 222 -24.62 10.95 2.01
CA ALA A 222 -25.74 10.54 2.83
C ALA A 222 -25.29 10.65 4.31
N PRO A 223 -25.73 11.69 5.07
CA PRO A 223 -25.25 11.91 6.43
C PRO A 223 -25.75 10.82 7.37
N ALA A 224 -24.95 10.50 8.38
CA ALA A 224 -25.45 9.82 9.55
C ALA A 224 -26.46 10.74 10.28
N ALA A 225 -27.45 10.18 10.98
CA ALA A 225 -28.44 11.00 11.70
C ALA A 225 -27.69 11.90 12.72
N GLY A 226 -28.02 13.21 12.68
CA GLY A 226 -27.35 14.19 13.53
C GLY A 226 -26.00 14.71 13.04
N GLN A 227 -25.48 14.25 11.89
CA GLN A 227 -24.25 14.79 11.33
C GLN A 227 -24.53 16.11 10.59
N VAL A 228 -23.93 17.18 11.08
CA VAL A 228 -24.10 18.54 10.53
C VAL A 228 -22.81 19.05 9.89
N LEU A 229 -21.66 18.46 10.23
CA LEU A 229 -20.34 18.92 9.81
C LEU A 229 -19.81 18.16 8.59
N ASP A 230 -19.05 18.86 7.77
CA ASP A 230 -18.31 18.28 6.66
C ASP A 230 -17.39 17.13 7.13
N ILE A 231 -17.19 16.12 6.26
CA ILE A 231 -16.26 15.02 6.53
C ILE A 231 -14.85 15.52 6.30
N LEU A 232 -13.97 15.29 7.27
CA LEU A 232 -12.57 15.67 7.21
C LEU A 232 -11.67 14.43 7.17
N ILE A 233 -10.88 14.29 6.13
CA ILE A 233 -9.90 13.21 5.98
C ILE A 233 -8.51 13.84 6.12
N PRO A 234 -7.84 13.69 7.27
CA PRO A 234 -6.48 14.19 7.47
C PRO A 234 -5.49 13.26 6.77
N LEU A 235 -4.59 13.82 5.97
CA LEU A 235 -3.47 13.10 5.38
C LEU A 235 -2.20 13.40 6.18
N ALA A 236 -1.52 12.36 6.59
CA ALA A 236 -0.27 12.42 7.34
C ALA A 236 0.91 11.98 6.48
N THR A 237 2.10 12.50 6.80
CA THR A 237 3.37 12.02 6.26
C THR A 237 4.10 11.19 7.30
N GLY A 238 4.73 10.10 6.87
CA GLY A 238 5.50 9.27 7.79
C GLY A 238 5.83 7.90 7.20
N SER A 239 5.84 6.90 8.05
CA SER A 239 6.05 5.51 7.65
C SER A 239 5.01 4.60 8.27
N LEU A 240 4.58 3.62 7.51
CA LEU A 240 3.73 2.53 7.96
C LEU A 240 4.60 1.27 8.09
N LEU A 241 4.73 0.75 9.30
CA LEU A 241 5.57 -0.39 9.62
C LEU A 241 4.70 -1.59 9.98
N GLY A 242 4.54 -2.52 9.05
CA GLY A 242 3.84 -3.78 9.27
C GLY A 242 4.81 -4.90 9.67
N ALA A 243 4.45 -5.67 10.69
CA ALA A 243 5.18 -6.87 11.06
C ALA A 243 5.11 -7.91 9.93
N ARG A 244 6.24 -8.57 9.65
CA ARG A 244 6.32 -9.63 8.64
C ARG A 244 6.72 -10.96 9.26
N THR A 245 6.28 -12.02 8.63
CA THR A 245 6.74 -13.39 8.92
C THR A 245 8.13 -13.61 8.31
N PRO A 246 8.86 -14.65 8.73
CA PRO A 246 10.12 -15.03 8.08
C PRO A 246 9.98 -15.35 6.59
N THR A 247 8.78 -15.71 6.14
CA THR A 247 8.44 -15.97 4.74
C THR A 247 8.19 -14.68 3.93
N GLY A 248 8.18 -13.51 4.59
CA GLY A 248 7.98 -12.21 3.96
C GLY A 248 6.53 -11.73 3.88
N GLU A 249 5.56 -12.53 4.30
CA GLU A 249 4.15 -12.17 4.35
C GLU A 249 3.87 -11.24 5.52
N PHE A 250 2.83 -10.41 5.40
CA PHE A 250 2.40 -9.56 6.51
C PHE A 250 1.70 -10.38 7.59
N GLN A 251 2.01 -10.08 8.84
CA GLN A 251 1.28 -10.63 9.98
C GLN A 251 -0.07 -9.92 10.11
N VAL A 252 -1.08 -10.65 10.60
CA VAL A 252 -2.43 -10.10 10.84
C VAL A 252 -2.39 -9.32 12.16
N THR A 253 -1.71 -8.18 12.12
CA THR A 253 -1.55 -7.24 13.24
C THR A 253 -1.79 -5.83 12.76
N ASP A 254 -2.02 -4.93 13.69
CA ASP A 254 -2.07 -3.51 13.37
C ASP A 254 -0.72 -3.03 12.86
N ILE A 255 -0.77 -2.14 11.90
CA ILE A 255 0.41 -1.46 11.39
C ILE A 255 0.78 -0.32 12.36
N ASP A 256 2.08 -0.14 12.58
CA ASP A 256 2.58 1.03 13.31
C ASP A 256 2.65 2.23 12.38
N ASP A 257 1.88 3.26 12.70
CA ASP A 257 1.86 4.52 11.99
C ASP A 257 2.76 5.56 12.69
N LEU A 258 3.93 5.78 12.10
CA LEU A 258 4.90 6.74 12.61
C LEU A 258 4.88 8.02 11.78
N GLU A 259 4.25 9.06 12.33
CA GLU A 259 4.22 10.38 11.69
C GLU A 259 5.58 11.10 11.74
N THR A 260 5.96 11.70 10.63
CA THR A 260 7.21 12.47 10.51
C THR A 260 6.97 13.79 9.74
N PRO A 261 6.97 14.94 10.39
CA PRO A 261 7.14 15.19 11.83
C PRO A 261 6.01 14.60 12.69
N ARG A 262 6.28 14.37 13.96
CA ARG A 262 5.29 13.84 14.89
C ARG A 262 4.07 14.78 14.98
N PHE A 263 2.88 14.21 14.99
CA PHE A 263 1.59 14.94 14.98
C PHE A 263 1.38 15.84 13.73
N ASN A 264 1.97 15.48 12.60
CA ASN A 264 1.76 16.27 11.39
C ASN A 264 0.33 16.16 10.85
N SER A 265 -0.40 15.09 11.16
CA SER A 265 -1.83 14.95 10.87
C SER A 265 -2.71 15.99 11.56
N VAL A 266 -2.22 16.59 12.65
CA VAL A 266 -2.91 17.61 13.43
C VAL A 266 -2.38 19.00 13.13
N ASN A 267 -1.06 19.14 13.18
CA ASN A 267 -0.41 20.46 13.18
C ASN A 267 -0.09 21.00 11.78
N ASN A 268 0.03 20.12 10.78
CA ASN A 268 0.45 20.51 9.43
C ASN A 268 -0.13 19.57 8.37
N SER A 269 -1.38 19.19 8.54
CA SER A 269 -2.04 18.23 7.63
C SER A 269 -2.67 18.92 6.44
N ASN A 270 -2.56 18.28 5.26
CA ASN A 270 -3.52 18.52 4.20
C ASN A 270 -4.81 17.73 4.55
N VAL A 271 -5.85 18.46 4.86
CA VAL A 271 -7.16 17.87 5.15
C VAL A 271 -8.01 17.90 3.90
N VAL A 272 -8.49 16.75 3.47
CA VAL A 272 -9.52 16.66 2.43
C VAL A 272 -10.87 16.79 3.11
N ALA A 273 -11.56 17.91 2.86
CA ALA A 273 -12.90 18.20 3.38
C ALA A 273 -13.94 17.87 2.33
N ILE A 274 -14.96 17.10 2.70
CA ILE A 274 -16.08 16.74 1.82
C ILE A 274 -17.35 17.39 2.38
N SER A 275 -17.94 18.26 1.57
CA SER A 275 -19.20 18.91 1.96
C SER A 275 -20.36 17.93 1.94
N LEU A 276 -21.08 17.83 3.05
CA LEU A 276 -22.26 16.96 3.17
C LEU A 276 -23.34 17.35 2.16
N GLN A 277 -23.56 18.64 1.95
CA GLN A 277 -24.65 19.15 1.11
C GLN A 277 -24.39 18.95 -0.38
N THR A 278 -23.13 19.09 -0.81
CA THR A 278 -22.78 19.04 -2.24
C THR A 278 -22.03 17.78 -2.64
N GLY A 279 -21.49 17.03 -1.68
CA GLY A 279 -20.60 15.88 -1.92
C GLY A 279 -19.29 16.26 -2.60
N ARG A 280 -18.95 17.55 -2.69
CA ARG A 280 -17.69 18.00 -3.29
C ARG A 280 -16.58 17.92 -2.28
N ALA A 281 -15.49 17.29 -2.69
CA ALA A 281 -14.26 17.27 -1.92
C ALA A 281 -13.38 18.48 -2.27
N ARG A 282 -12.71 19.03 -1.27
CA ARG A 282 -11.77 20.15 -1.41
C ARG A 282 -10.61 19.98 -0.42
N VAL A 283 -9.48 20.55 -0.74
CA VAL A 283 -8.36 20.64 0.20
C VAL A 283 -8.61 21.81 1.16
N LYS A 284 -8.61 21.53 2.44
CA LYS A 284 -8.56 22.55 3.49
C LYS A 284 -7.11 22.60 3.97
N ARG A 285 -6.36 23.59 3.52
CA ARG A 285 -5.04 23.87 4.08
C ARG A 285 -5.22 24.50 5.44
N GLN A 286 -4.42 24.09 6.39
CA GLN A 286 -4.37 24.74 7.66
C GLN A 286 -3.73 26.12 7.43
N GLU A 287 -4.51 27.19 7.67
CA GLU A 287 -3.93 28.52 7.74
C GLU A 287 -3.06 28.56 8.99
N LEU A 288 -1.77 28.79 8.81
CA LEU A 288 -0.87 29.06 9.92
C LEU A 288 -1.33 30.36 10.58
N PRO A 289 -1.42 30.38 11.92
CA PRO A 289 -1.79 31.60 12.66
C PRO A 289 -0.79 32.73 12.48
#